data_2c9ba92cbcd00e9f9654fc12c8851e13
#
_entry.id   2c9ba92cbcd00e9f9654fc12c8851e13
#
_cell.length_a   1.000
_cell.length_b   1.000
_cell.length_c   1.000
_cell.angle_alpha   90.00
_cell.angle_beta   90.00
_cell.angle_gamma   90.00
#
_symmetry.space_group_name_H-M   'P 1'
#
loop_
_entity.id
_entity.type
_entity.pdbx_description
1 polymer ?
#
loop_
_entity_poly.entity_id
_entity_poly.type
_entity_poly.pdbx_seq_one_letter_code
_entity_poly.pdbx_strand_id
1 'polypeptide(L)'
;MNYDLKEVCKDIRCDTVACIGHLGVGHIGGCLSVVEALAVLYFKEMNIDPKRPQMVGRDRFICSKGHAGPAVYATLANRGYFDKKELLTLNQGGTNLPSHCDMNRTVGIDMTTGSLGQGFSCAVGVALGSKLEKDGATIYTMIGDGESQEGQIWEAAMFAAAKKLDNLIAFTDYNKLQIDGTVAEVNDIAPLAEKWAAFGWNVIEVEDGNDVEQVEKAVEHAKLGRDSGKPTMIILNTLKGCGVKWIEDLGSGNHNCPVSEEQAEAAIREIRGED
;
A
#
# COMPACT_ATOMS: atom_id res chain seq x y z
N MET A 1 -19.45 -8.23 -7.56
CA MET A 1 -18.77 -8.66 -8.80
C MET A 1 -17.64 -9.58 -8.37
N ASN A 2 -17.44 -10.69 -9.06
CA ASN A 2 -16.31 -11.57 -8.75
C ASN A 2 -15.17 -11.17 -9.69
N TYR A 3 -14.11 -10.60 -9.15
CA TYR A 3 -12.93 -10.19 -9.92
C TYR A 3 -11.90 -11.32 -9.91
N ASP A 4 -11.21 -11.53 -11.03
CA ASP A 4 -9.99 -12.32 -11.06
C ASP A 4 -8.85 -11.45 -10.51
N LEU A 5 -8.46 -11.69 -9.27
CA LEU A 5 -7.47 -10.87 -8.59
C LEU A 5 -6.08 -10.96 -9.26
N LYS A 6 -5.75 -12.07 -9.93
CA LYS A 6 -4.46 -12.20 -10.66
C LYS A 6 -4.44 -11.26 -11.87
N GLU A 7 -5.54 -11.18 -12.60
CA GLU A 7 -5.65 -10.24 -13.73
C GLU A 7 -5.72 -8.78 -13.22
N VAL A 8 -6.40 -8.53 -12.10
CA VAL A 8 -6.40 -7.20 -11.46
C VAL A 8 -4.98 -6.77 -11.07
N CYS A 9 -4.17 -7.66 -10.51
CA CYS A 9 -2.78 -7.37 -10.18
C CYS A 9 -1.96 -7.00 -11.43
N LYS A 10 -2.14 -7.73 -12.54
CA LYS A 10 -1.48 -7.40 -13.82
C LYS A 10 -1.92 -6.01 -14.32
N ASP A 11 -3.21 -5.71 -14.29
CA ASP A 11 -3.73 -4.41 -14.71
C ASP A 11 -3.15 -3.26 -13.90
N ILE A 12 -3.15 -3.38 -12.57
CA ILE A 12 -2.58 -2.37 -11.67
C ILE A 12 -1.07 -2.20 -11.95
N ARG A 13 -0.32 -3.30 -12.13
CA ARG A 13 1.12 -3.25 -12.47
C ARG A 13 1.36 -2.54 -13.77
N CYS A 14 0.66 -2.93 -14.84
CA CYS A 14 0.78 -2.30 -16.16
C CYS A 14 0.50 -0.79 -16.10
N ASP A 15 -0.60 -0.39 -15.47
CA ASP A 15 -0.99 1.01 -15.35
C ASP A 15 0.02 1.81 -14.49
N THR A 16 0.56 1.20 -13.43
CA THR A 16 1.62 1.80 -12.59
C THR A 16 2.91 2.03 -13.40
N VAL A 17 3.34 1.02 -14.15
CA VAL A 17 4.54 1.12 -15.00
C VAL A 17 4.32 2.14 -16.11
N ALA A 18 3.15 2.12 -16.76
CA ALA A 18 2.81 3.05 -17.84
C ALA A 18 2.85 4.53 -17.37
N CYS A 19 2.23 4.84 -16.22
CA CYS A 19 2.20 6.23 -15.76
C CYS A 19 3.57 6.73 -15.28
N ILE A 20 4.40 5.87 -14.69
CA ILE A 20 5.77 6.23 -14.29
C ILE A 20 6.66 6.35 -15.52
N GLY A 21 6.55 5.45 -16.51
CA GLY A 21 7.30 5.54 -17.78
C GLY A 21 6.94 6.78 -18.58
N HIS A 22 5.66 7.17 -18.62
CA HIS A 22 5.23 8.42 -19.26
C HIS A 22 5.81 9.67 -18.57
N LEU A 23 5.94 9.65 -17.24
CA LEU A 23 6.61 10.72 -16.49
C LEU A 23 8.14 10.69 -16.67
N GLY A 24 8.72 9.53 -16.93
CA GLY A 24 10.15 9.33 -17.14
C GLY A 24 10.95 9.01 -15.86
N VAL A 25 10.37 9.10 -14.68
CA VAL A 25 11.02 8.83 -13.38
C VAL A 25 9.98 8.56 -12.29
N GLY A 26 10.30 7.71 -11.31
CA GLY A 26 9.40 7.53 -10.16
C GLY A 26 9.81 6.42 -9.20
N HIS A 27 9.04 6.30 -8.12
CA HIS A 27 9.25 5.31 -7.05
C HIS A 27 8.71 3.92 -7.44
N ILE A 28 9.21 3.37 -8.55
CA ILE A 28 8.62 2.20 -9.18
C ILE A 28 8.73 0.93 -8.32
N GLY A 29 9.89 0.70 -7.68
CA GLY A 29 10.12 -0.52 -6.91
C GLY A 29 9.12 -0.69 -5.76
N GLY A 30 8.94 0.35 -4.96
CA GLY A 30 7.99 0.34 -3.84
C GLY A 30 6.51 0.42 -4.24
N CYS A 31 6.21 0.76 -5.50
CA CYS A 31 4.86 0.65 -6.06
C CYS A 31 4.52 -0.79 -6.41
N LEU A 32 5.47 -1.50 -7.05
CA LEU A 32 5.23 -2.85 -7.55
C LEU A 32 5.17 -3.91 -6.43
N SER A 33 5.82 -3.66 -5.28
CA SER A 33 5.80 -4.58 -4.14
C SER A 33 4.45 -4.67 -3.41
N VAL A 34 3.53 -3.71 -3.61
CA VAL A 34 2.27 -3.62 -2.84
C VAL A 34 1.01 -3.90 -3.66
N VAL A 35 1.17 -4.30 -4.92
CA VAL A 35 0.05 -4.47 -5.87
C VAL A 35 -0.95 -5.51 -5.38
N GLU A 36 -0.50 -6.65 -4.86
CA GLU A 36 -1.37 -7.73 -4.38
C GLU A 36 -2.25 -7.26 -3.21
N ALA A 37 -1.65 -6.55 -2.25
CA ALA A 37 -2.41 -6.00 -1.13
C ALA A 37 -3.46 -4.99 -1.61
N LEU A 38 -3.11 -4.11 -2.54
CA LEU A 38 -4.05 -3.15 -3.11
C LEU A 38 -5.18 -3.84 -3.88
N ALA A 39 -4.86 -4.87 -4.68
CA ALA A 39 -5.85 -5.64 -5.42
C ALA A 39 -6.84 -6.33 -4.47
N VAL A 40 -6.35 -7.04 -3.45
CA VAL A 40 -7.18 -7.70 -2.44
C VAL A 40 -8.09 -6.70 -1.74
N LEU A 41 -7.54 -5.58 -1.27
CA LEU A 41 -8.31 -4.57 -0.53
C LEU A 41 -9.40 -3.96 -1.39
N TYR A 42 -9.06 -3.39 -2.55
CA TYR A 42 -10.01 -2.60 -3.34
C TYR A 42 -10.99 -3.43 -4.18
N PHE A 43 -10.65 -4.67 -4.51
CA PHE A 43 -11.48 -5.49 -5.40
C PHE A 43 -12.23 -6.62 -4.69
N LYS A 44 -11.88 -6.91 -3.43
CA LYS A 44 -12.55 -7.96 -2.66
C LYS A 44 -12.97 -7.53 -1.25
N GLU A 45 -12.08 -6.95 -0.46
CA GLU A 45 -12.23 -6.90 1.00
C GLU A 45 -12.87 -5.63 1.55
N MET A 46 -12.60 -4.47 0.93
CA MET A 46 -13.10 -3.18 1.43
C MET A 46 -14.56 -2.94 1.06
N ASN A 47 -15.33 -2.45 2.02
CA ASN A 47 -16.66 -1.90 1.80
C ASN A 47 -16.55 -0.48 1.22
N ILE A 48 -16.45 -0.37 -0.09
CA ILE A 48 -16.28 0.90 -0.84
C ILE A 48 -17.19 0.94 -2.07
N ASP A 49 -17.57 2.16 -2.47
CA ASP A 49 -18.30 2.42 -3.71
C ASP A 49 -17.64 3.59 -4.46
N PRO A 50 -16.98 3.34 -5.61
CA PRO A 50 -16.34 4.40 -6.39
C PRO A 50 -17.29 5.52 -6.83
N LYS A 51 -18.59 5.23 -6.98
CA LYS A 51 -19.62 6.20 -7.33
C LYS A 51 -20.05 7.05 -6.14
N ARG A 52 -19.73 6.62 -4.93
CA ARG A 52 -20.01 7.33 -3.66
C ARG A 52 -18.77 7.36 -2.79
N PRO A 53 -17.67 8.01 -3.24
CA PRO A 53 -16.37 7.97 -2.56
C PRO A 53 -16.38 8.53 -1.14
N GLN A 54 -17.46 9.24 -0.75
CA GLN A 54 -17.67 9.77 0.61
C GLN A 54 -18.79 9.01 1.35
N MET A 55 -19.10 7.77 0.97
CA MET A 55 -20.12 6.95 1.63
C MET A 55 -19.82 6.83 3.13
N VAL A 56 -20.83 7.07 3.96
CA VAL A 56 -20.73 6.90 5.42
C VAL A 56 -20.51 5.42 5.77
N GLY A 57 -19.64 5.15 6.72
CA GLY A 57 -19.32 3.78 7.16
C GLY A 57 -18.51 2.96 6.15
N ARG A 58 -17.97 3.61 5.10
CA ARG A 58 -17.02 2.93 4.20
C ARG A 58 -15.69 2.65 4.87
N ASP A 59 -15.03 1.60 4.43
CA ASP A 59 -13.66 1.34 4.81
C ASP A 59 -12.72 2.41 4.21
N ARG A 60 -11.56 2.60 4.84
CA ARG A 60 -10.55 3.58 4.41
C ARG A 60 -9.18 2.92 4.30
N PHE A 61 -8.42 3.37 3.30
CA PHE A 61 -7.04 2.96 3.12
C PHE A 61 -6.10 4.16 3.14
N ILE A 62 -5.11 4.13 4.02
CA ILE A 62 -4.07 5.15 4.14
C ILE A 62 -2.72 4.55 3.75
N CYS A 63 -2.19 4.98 2.60
CA CYS A 63 -0.85 4.58 2.17
C CYS A 63 0.18 5.44 2.89
N SER A 64 0.68 4.99 4.05
CA SER A 64 1.65 5.76 4.85
C SER A 64 2.98 5.93 4.10
N LYS A 65 3.44 4.90 3.38
CA LYS A 65 4.52 5.02 2.39
C LYS A 65 4.01 5.74 1.14
N GLY A 66 3.77 7.04 1.27
CA GLY A 66 3.09 7.88 0.27
C GLY A 66 3.73 7.87 -1.12
N HIS A 67 5.01 7.50 -1.21
CA HIS A 67 5.72 7.33 -2.48
C HIS A 67 5.21 6.15 -3.32
N ALA A 68 4.42 5.21 -2.75
CA ALA A 68 3.67 4.21 -3.52
C ALA A 68 2.37 4.78 -4.15
N GLY A 69 2.18 6.10 -4.13
CA GLY A 69 1.05 6.80 -4.73
C GLY A 69 0.68 6.34 -6.14
N PRO A 70 1.64 6.19 -7.08
CA PRO A 70 1.34 5.71 -8.44
C PRO A 70 0.58 4.37 -8.47
N ALA A 71 0.95 3.39 -7.62
CA ALA A 71 0.22 2.13 -7.51
C ALA A 71 -1.19 2.30 -6.93
N VAL A 72 -1.35 3.20 -5.96
CA VAL A 72 -2.68 3.54 -5.40
C VAL A 72 -3.54 4.20 -6.47
N TYR A 73 -3.01 5.12 -7.26
CA TYR A 73 -3.74 5.78 -8.35
C TYR A 73 -4.15 4.79 -9.44
N ALA A 74 -3.24 3.91 -9.86
CA ALA A 74 -3.56 2.84 -10.80
C ALA A 74 -4.69 1.95 -10.25
N THR A 75 -4.66 1.61 -8.96
CA THR A 75 -5.71 0.83 -8.28
C THR A 75 -7.05 1.57 -8.29
N LEU A 76 -7.06 2.86 -7.95
CA LEU A 76 -8.27 3.69 -7.93
C LEU A 76 -8.88 3.84 -9.33
N ALA A 77 -8.05 4.06 -10.36
CA ALA A 77 -8.49 4.14 -11.75
C ALA A 77 -9.10 2.81 -12.22
N ASN A 78 -8.44 1.66 -11.95
CA ASN A 78 -8.97 0.33 -12.26
C ASN A 78 -10.27 0.04 -11.52
N ARG A 79 -10.40 0.56 -10.29
CA ARG A 79 -11.62 0.40 -9.50
C ARG A 79 -12.77 1.30 -9.96
N GLY A 80 -12.48 2.34 -10.77
CA GLY A 80 -13.46 3.22 -11.38
C GLY A 80 -13.74 4.51 -10.61
N TYR A 81 -12.78 4.99 -9.83
CA TYR A 81 -12.86 6.29 -9.15
C TYR A 81 -12.67 7.47 -10.11
N PHE A 82 -11.85 7.29 -11.16
CA PHE A 82 -11.60 8.27 -12.23
C PHE A 82 -11.12 7.57 -13.51
N ASP A 83 -11.06 8.31 -14.62
CA ASP A 83 -10.65 7.76 -15.92
C ASP A 83 -9.15 7.40 -15.92
N LYS A 84 -8.81 6.21 -16.40
CA LYS A 84 -7.41 5.75 -16.55
C LYS A 84 -6.50 6.72 -17.29
N LYS A 85 -7.04 7.53 -18.20
CA LYS A 85 -6.29 8.57 -18.93
C LYS A 85 -5.65 9.60 -17.99
N GLU A 86 -6.24 9.85 -16.82
CA GLU A 86 -5.67 10.76 -15.83
C GLU A 86 -4.32 10.27 -15.31
N LEU A 87 -4.04 8.95 -15.33
CA LEU A 87 -2.76 8.39 -14.92
C LEU A 87 -1.58 8.99 -15.68
N LEU A 88 -1.78 9.37 -16.93
CA LEU A 88 -0.74 10.03 -17.76
C LEU A 88 -0.43 11.47 -17.34
N THR A 89 -1.18 12.03 -16.39
CA THR A 89 -0.91 13.35 -15.81
C THR A 89 -0.09 13.29 -14.52
N LEU A 90 0.38 12.09 -14.12
CA LEU A 90 1.14 11.88 -12.89
C LEU A 90 2.23 12.95 -12.71
N ASN A 91 2.22 13.62 -11.55
CA ASN A 91 3.20 14.61 -11.12
C ASN A 91 3.43 15.79 -12.10
N GLN A 92 2.47 16.08 -12.98
CA GLN A 92 2.51 17.25 -13.87
C GLN A 92 1.88 18.47 -13.18
N GLY A 93 2.21 19.68 -13.67
CA GLY A 93 1.63 20.92 -13.14
C GLY A 93 0.10 20.94 -13.28
N GLY A 94 -0.62 21.11 -12.18
CA GLY A 94 -2.09 21.17 -12.18
C GLY A 94 -2.80 19.81 -12.09
N THR A 95 -2.07 18.70 -12.07
CA THR A 95 -2.64 17.35 -11.96
C THR A 95 -3.41 17.14 -10.66
N ASN A 96 -4.35 16.19 -10.69
CA ASN A 96 -4.97 15.61 -9.49
C ASN A 96 -4.16 14.42 -8.93
N LEU A 97 -3.07 14.02 -9.59
CA LEU A 97 -2.24 12.86 -9.23
C LEU A 97 -0.79 13.30 -8.92
N PRO A 98 -0.53 13.93 -7.76
CA PRO A 98 0.83 14.30 -7.36
C PRO A 98 1.67 13.06 -7.08
N SER A 99 3.01 13.21 -6.97
CA SER A 99 3.92 12.06 -6.77
C SER A 99 3.66 11.26 -5.47
N HIS A 100 3.06 11.90 -4.47
CA HIS A 100 2.63 11.29 -3.19
C HIS A 100 1.13 11.51 -3.00
N CYS A 101 0.48 10.61 -2.28
CA CYS A 101 -0.97 10.65 -2.06
C CYS A 101 -1.44 11.98 -1.45
N ASP A 102 -2.45 12.62 -2.07
CA ASP A 102 -3.04 13.88 -1.58
C ASP A 102 -4.58 13.78 -1.58
N MET A 103 -5.17 13.78 -0.38
CA MET A 103 -6.62 13.67 -0.17
C MET A 103 -7.43 14.88 -0.69
N ASN A 104 -6.77 16.03 -0.86
CA ASN A 104 -7.45 17.23 -1.32
C ASN A 104 -7.51 17.31 -2.87
N ARG A 105 -6.73 16.48 -3.55
CA ARG A 105 -6.63 16.47 -5.01
C ARG A 105 -7.21 15.21 -5.62
N THR A 106 -6.88 14.04 -5.07
CA THR A 106 -7.22 12.76 -5.70
C THR A 106 -8.44 12.14 -5.05
N VAL A 107 -9.50 11.95 -5.83
CA VAL A 107 -10.70 11.24 -5.37
C VAL A 107 -10.36 9.80 -4.99
N GLY A 108 -10.79 9.36 -3.81
CA GLY A 108 -10.50 8.02 -3.29
C GLY A 108 -9.24 7.92 -2.41
N ILE A 109 -8.45 8.99 -2.30
CA ILE A 109 -7.36 9.09 -1.32
C ILE A 109 -7.93 9.59 0.01
N ASP A 110 -7.68 8.84 1.09
CA ASP A 110 -8.24 9.10 2.42
C ASP A 110 -7.35 10.00 3.29
N MET A 111 -6.06 10.10 2.99
CA MET A 111 -5.11 10.93 3.76
C MET A 111 -3.95 11.39 2.87
N THR A 112 -3.57 12.65 3.00
CA THR A 112 -2.33 13.17 2.42
C THR A 112 -1.13 12.59 3.17
N THR A 113 -0.20 11.97 2.45
CA THR A 113 0.96 11.28 3.01
C THR A 113 2.24 11.61 2.23
N GLY A 114 3.40 11.20 2.75
CA GLY A 114 4.71 11.44 2.12
C GLY A 114 5.83 11.59 3.14
N SER A 115 5.58 12.27 4.26
CA SER A 115 6.47 12.24 5.42
C SER A 115 6.24 10.93 6.15
N LEU A 116 7.26 10.06 6.14
CA LEU A 116 7.16 8.69 6.67
C LEU A 116 6.77 8.70 8.16
N GLY A 117 5.94 7.74 8.55
CA GLY A 117 5.37 7.62 9.90
C GLY A 117 4.12 8.46 10.14
N GLN A 118 3.94 9.59 9.44
CA GLN A 118 2.78 10.47 9.63
C GLN A 118 1.47 9.79 9.21
N GLY A 119 1.45 9.12 8.04
CA GLY A 119 0.28 8.43 7.54
C GLY A 119 -0.23 7.35 8.50
N PHE A 120 0.68 6.59 9.11
CA PHE A 120 0.34 5.57 10.09
C PHE A 120 -0.32 6.18 11.34
N SER A 121 0.25 7.26 11.87
CA SER A 121 -0.34 7.98 13.01
C SER A 121 -1.73 8.54 12.68
N CYS A 122 -1.91 9.08 11.47
CA CYS A 122 -3.22 9.52 11.00
C CYS A 122 -4.20 8.35 10.90
N ALA A 123 -3.78 7.18 10.39
CA ALA A 123 -4.62 5.98 10.32
C ALA A 123 -5.09 5.53 11.71
N VAL A 124 -4.22 5.59 12.71
CA VAL A 124 -4.59 5.32 14.12
C VAL A 124 -5.64 6.32 14.62
N GLY A 125 -5.48 7.60 14.29
CA GLY A 125 -6.48 8.63 14.61
C GLY A 125 -7.82 8.40 13.94
N VAL A 126 -7.81 8.03 12.64
CA VAL A 126 -9.02 7.70 11.87
C VAL A 126 -9.71 6.46 12.45
N ALA A 127 -8.96 5.42 12.84
CA ALA A 127 -9.50 4.22 13.46
C ALA A 127 -10.17 4.53 14.80
N LEU A 128 -9.56 5.39 15.62
CA LEU A 128 -10.17 5.86 16.87
C LEU A 128 -11.46 6.64 16.60
N GLY A 129 -11.44 7.56 15.63
CA GLY A 129 -12.63 8.34 15.24
C GLY A 129 -13.78 7.43 14.79
N SER A 130 -13.51 6.48 13.88
CA SER A 130 -14.48 5.48 13.43
C SER A 130 -15.07 4.68 14.58
N LYS A 131 -14.24 4.26 15.54
CA LYS A 131 -14.69 3.52 16.72
C LYS A 131 -15.57 4.35 17.64
N LEU A 132 -15.29 5.64 17.80
CA LEU A 132 -16.10 6.58 18.58
C LEU A 132 -17.46 6.87 17.91
N GLU A 133 -17.46 7.07 16.61
CA GLU A 133 -18.67 7.28 15.79
C GLU A 133 -19.49 5.99 15.62
N LYS A 134 -18.91 4.83 15.89
CA LYS A 134 -19.53 3.51 15.69
C LYS A 134 -20.02 3.31 14.25
N ASP A 135 -19.29 3.85 13.28
CA ASP A 135 -19.67 3.82 11.86
C ASP A 135 -19.46 2.45 11.19
N GLY A 136 -18.76 1.54 11.90
CA GLY A 136 -18.53 0.16 11.47
C GLY A 136 -17.35 0.00 10.50
N ALA A 137 -16.67 1.07 10.10
CA ALA A 137 -15.57 1.01 9.15
C ALA A 137 -14.35 0.26 9.67
N THR A 138 -13.67 -0.45 8.76
CA THR A 138 -12.32 -0.96 8.95
C THR A 138 -11.34 0.03 8.35
N ILE A 139 -10.27 0.32 9.06
CA ILE A 139 -9.21 1.21 8.60
C ILE A 139 -7.99 0.36 8.25
N TYR A 140 -7.56 0.49 7.00
CA TYR A 140 -6.38 -0.18 6.48
C TYR A 140 -5.25 0.83 6.30
N THR A 141 -4.02 0.43 6.56
CA THR A 141 -2.85 1.28 6.32
C THR A 141 -1.66 0.45 5.88
N MET A 142 -0.84 1.00 4.99
CA MET A 142 0.39 0.37 4.49
C MET A 142 1.59 1.20 4.88
N ILE A 143 2.54 0.59 5.61
CA ILE A 143 3.85 1.17 5.90
C ILE A 143 4.94 0.41 5.16
N GLY A 144 6.10 1.04 4.97
CA GLY A 144 7.32 0.38 4.51
C GLY A 144 8.15 -0.16 5.68
N ASP A 145 9.05 -1.08 5.38
CA ASP A 145 10.02 -1.59 6.34
C ASP A 145 11.01 -0.50 6.78
N GLY A 146 11.59 0.26 5.86
CA GLY A 146 12.41 1.43 6.19
C GLY A 146 11.62 2.51 6.97
N GLU A 147 10.32 2.68 6.66
CA GLU A 147 9.44 3.55 7.43
C GLU A 147 9.26 3.07 8.88
N SER A 148 9.33 1.77 9.13
CA SER A 148 9.23 1.20 10.48
C SER A 148 10.39 1.60 11.40
N GLN A 149 11.43 2.26 10.87
CA GLN A 149 12.54 2.84 11.65
C GLN A 149 12.16 4.18 12.30
N GLU A 150 11.07 4.82 11.83
CA GLU A 150 10.57 6.06 12.43
C GLU A 150 10.00 5.81 13.84
N GLY A 151 10.48 6.57 14.85
CA GLY A 151 10.02 6.44 16.23
C GLY A 151 8.51 6.64 16.38
N GLN A 152 7.93 7.51 15.56
CA GLN A 152 6.49 7.79 15.53
C GLN A 152 5.63 6.56 15.19
N ILE A 153 6.14 5.60 14.41
CA ILE A 153 5.44 4.32 14.14
C ILE A 153 5.18 3.59 15.47
N TRP A 154 6.19 3.49 16.32
CA TRP A 154 6.10 2.76 17.59
C TRP A 154 5.29 3.52 18.64
N GLU A 155 5.34 4.84 18.67
CA GLU A 155 4.46 5.68 19.50
C GLU A 155 2.98 5.44 19.12
N ALA A 156 2.65 5.47 17.83
CA ALA A 156 1.32 5.21 17.34
C ALA A 156 0.87 3.77 17.55
N ALA A 157 1.79 2.79 17.40
CA ALA A 157 1.53 1.37 17.66
C ALA A 157 1.12 1.13 19.12
N MET A 158 1.85 1.72 20.08
CA MET A 158 1.55 1.64 21.50
C MET A 158 0.17 2.25 21.80
N PHE A 159 -0.13 3.41 21.22
CA PHE A 159 -1.42 4.07 21.40
C PHE A 159 -2.58 3.25 20.83
N ALA A 160 -2.42 2.69 19.63
CA ALA A 160 -3.45 1.87 18.99
C ALA A 160 -3.82 0.64 19.84
N ALA A 161 -2.83 -0.06 20.38
CA ALA A 161 -3.04 -1.19 21.30
C ALA A 161 -3.71 -0.75 22.61
N ALA A 162 -3.24 0.34 23.22
CA ALA A 162 -3.83 0.89 24.46
C ALA A 162 -5.31 1.31 24.27
N LYS A 163 -5.68 1.79 23.08
CA LYS A 163 -7.06 2.18 22.70
C LYS A 163 -7.87 1.01 22.16
N LYS A 164 -7.29 -0.19 22.06
CA LYS A 164 -7.97 -1.41 21.57
C LYS A 164 -8.60 -1.20 20.21
N LEU A 165 -7.81 -0.66 19.25
CA LEU A 165 -8.30 -0.33 17.91
C LEU A 165 -8.33 -1.58 17.02
N ASP A 166 -9.23 -2.50 17.31
CA ASP A 166 -9.45 -3.77 16.61
C ASP A 166 -10.13 -3.58 15.22
N ASN A 167 -10.48 -2.36 14.88
CA ASN A 167 -10.89 -1.93 13.56
C ASN A 167 -9.72 -1.40 12.70
N LEU A 168 -8.47 -1.52 13.15
CA LEU A 168 -7.27 -1.15 12.44
C LEU A 168 -6.49 -2.38 11.99
N ILE A 169 -6.31 -2.52 10.69
CA ILE A 169 -5.47 -3.54 10.04
C ILE A 169 -4.35 -2.83 9.30
N ALA A 170 -3.13 -3.03 9.74
CA ALA A 170 -1.93 -2.45 9.14
C ALA A 170 -1.13 -3.50 8.38
N PHE A 171 -0.43 -3.07 7.35
CA PHE A 171 0.50 -3.88 6.57
C PHE A 171 1.89 -3.29 6.66
N THR A 172 2.90 -4.14 6.80
CA THR A 172 4.28 -3.78 6.50
C THR A 172 4.69 -4.40 5.18
N ASP A 173 5.01 -3.57 4.18
CA ASP A 173 5.70 -3.98 2.96
C ASP A 173 7.16 -4.27 3.33
N TYR A 174 7.43 -5.53 3.69
CA TYR A 174 8.75 -5.99 4.14
C TYR A 174 9.57 -6.50 2.95
N ASN A 175 9.95 -5.56 2.07
CA ASN A 175 10.76 -5.83 0.88
C ASN A 175 12.27 -5.81 1.15
N LYS A 176 12.71 -5.49 2.38
CA LYS A 176 14.09 -5.52 2.90
C LYS A 176 15.03 -4.48 2.28
N LEU A 177 14.51 -3.54 1.49
CA LEU A 177 15.28 -2.54 0.78
C LEU A 177 14.78 -1.13 1.06
N GLN A 178 15.68 -0.22 1.38
CA GLN A 178 15.45 1.22 1.48
C GLN A 178 16.40 1.98 0.55
N ILE A 179 16.39 3.33 0.58
CA ILE A 179 17.16 4.18 -0.36
C ILE A 179 18.65 3.82 -0.34
N ASP A 180 19.24 3.73 0.84
CA ASP A 180 20.69 3.66 1.04
C ASP A 180 21.24 2.22 1.14
N GLY A 181 20.39 1.20 0.97
CA GLY A 181 20.80 -0.20 1.04
C GLY A 181 19.73 -1.14 1.56
N THR A 182 20.14 -2.27 2.11
CA THR A 182 19.23 -3.16 2.81
C THR A 182 18.83 -2.59 4.17
N VAL A 183 17.60 -2.89 4.61
CA VAL A 183 17.13 -2.49 5.95
C VAL A 183 18.07 -3.00 7.04
N ALA A 184 18.61 -4.21 6.89
CA ALA A 184 19.55 -4.80 7.85
C ALA A 184 20.88 -4.05 7.95
N GLU A 185 21.37 -3.52 6.83
CA GLU A 185 22.66 -2.77 6.80
C GLU A 185 22.48 -1.34 7.31
N VAL A 186 21.35 -0.70 7.01
CA VAL A 186 21.13 0.71 7.37
C VAL A 186 20.70 0.85 8.83
N ASN A 187 19.64 0.14 9.23
CA ASN A 187 19.14 0.11 10.61
C ASN A 187 18.19 -1.09 10.77
N ASP A 188 18.72 -2.19 11.30
CA ASP A 188 17.99 -3.45 11.39
C ASP A 188 16.76 -3.37 12.29
N ILE A 189 15.61 -3.69 11.72
CA ILE A 189 14.33 -3.73 12.42
C ILE A 189 13.94 -5.14 12.90
N ALA A 190 14.77 -6.15 12.63
CA ALA A 190 14.49 -7.52 13.11
C ALA A 190 14.63 -7.61 14.66
N PRO A 191 13.89 -8.50 15.30
CA PRO A 191 12.79 -9.30 14.78
C PRO A 191 11.47 -8.50 14.72
N LEU A 192 10.98 -8.24 13.53
CA LEU A 192 9.86 -7.29 13.32
C LEU A 192 8.55 -7.81 13.92
N ALA A 193 8.21 -9.08 13.70
CA ALA A 193 6.98 -9.69 14.20
C ALA A 193 6.92 -9.66 15.73
N GLU A 194 8.02 -9.99 16.41
CA GLU A 194 8.11 -9.98 17.87
C GLU A 194 7.93 -8.56 18.43
N LYS A 195 8.49 -7.56 17.76
CA LYS A 195 8.32 -6.15 18.15
C LYS A 195 6.84 -5.75 18.12
N TRP A 196 6.13 -6.00 17.00
CA TRP A 196 4.70 -5.72 16.89
C TRP A 196 3.88 -6.47 17.95
N ALA A 197 4.17 -7.76 18.18
CA ALA A 197 3.52 -8.55 19.20
C ALA A 197 3.75 -7.98 20.62
N ALA A 198 4.99 -7.53 20.93
CA ALA A 198 5.33 -6.89 22.20
C ALA A 198 4.60 -5.57 22.43
N PHE A 199 4.24 -4.85 21.35
CA PHE A 199 3.39 -3.65 21.42
C PHE A 199 1.89 -3.97 21.55
N GLY A 200 1.51 -5.26 21.64
CA GLY A 200 0.14 -5.70 21.91
C GLY A 200 -0.72 -5.89 20.67
N TRP A 201 -0.12 -6.00 19.49
CA TRP A 201 -0.80 -6.26 18.22
C TRP A 201 -0.99 -7.76 17.97
N ASN A 202 -2.03 -8.11 17.24
CA ASN A 202 -2.06 -9.38 16.52
C ASN A 202 -1.10 -9.30 15.35
N VAL A 203 -0.35 -10.36 15.09
CA VAL A 203 0.62 -10.37 13.97
C VAL A 203 0.35 -11.56 13.07
N ILE A 204 0.32 -11.30 11.78
CA ILE A 204 0.20 -12.30 10.71
C ILE A 204 1.39 -12.11 9.77
N GLU A 205 2.21 -13.14 9.61
CA GLU A 205 3.31 -13.15 8.65
C GLU A 205 2.87 -13.88 7.38
N VAL A 206 3.05 -13.22 6.23
CA VAL A 206 2.79 -13.76 4.90
C VAL A 206 4.12 -14.12 4.28
N GLU A 207 4.30 -15.39 3.94
CA GLU A 207 5.57 -15.92 3.41
C GLU A 207 5.92 -15.31 2.04
N ASP A 208 4.92 -15.18 1.16
CA ASP A 208 5.03 -14.49 -0.12
C ASP A 208 3.93 -13.41 -0.21
N GLY A 209 4.32 -12.16 0.05
CA GLY A 209 3.44 -10.99 -0.04
C GLY A 209 3.12 -10.58 -1.48
N ASN A 210 3.71 -11.24 -2.48
CA ASN A 210 3.40 -11.09 -3.89
C ASN A 210 2.56 -12.27 -4.45
N ASP A 211 2.15 -13.20 -3.58
CA ASP A 211 1.10 -14.18 -3.86
C ASP A 211 -0.25 -13.64 -3.38
N VAL A 212 -1.11 -13.26 -4.34
CA VAL A 212 -2.42 -12.65 -4.05
C VAL A 212 -3.32 -13.55 -3.20
N GLU A 213 -3.21 -14.89 -3.32
CA GLU A 213 -4.02 -15.84 -2.55
C GLU A 213 -3.57 -15.92 -1.09
N GLN A 214 -2.26 -15.76 -0.81
CA GLN A 214 -1.75 -15.69 0.55
C GLN A 214 -2.16 -14.38 1.21
N VAL A 215 -2.06 -13.26 0.48
CA VAL A 215 -2.49 -11.93 0.96
C VAL A 215 -3.98 -11.92 1.27
N GLU A 216 -4.80 -12.49 0.39
CA GLU A 216 -6.25 -12.61 0.58
C GLU A 216 -6.59 -13.34 1.87
N LYS A 217 -6.00 -14.53 2.09
CA LYS A 217 -6.20 -15.32 3.32
C LYS A 217 -5.76 -14.56 4.57
N ALA A 218 -4.66 -13.81 4.49
CA ALA A 218 -4.17 -13.01 5.62
C ALA A 218 -5.15 -11.89 5.99
N VAL A 219 -5.74 -11.20 4.99
CA VAL A 219 -6.75 -10.16 5.24
C VAL A 219 -8.03 -10.76 5.80
N GLU A 220 -8.50 -11.87 5.25
CA GLU A 220 -9.67 -12.61 5.79
C GLU A 220 -9.43 -13.00 7.26
N HIS A 221 -8.24 -13.53 7.57
CA HIS A 221 -7.87 -13.89 8.95
C HIS A 221 -7.80 -12.64 9.87
N ALA A 222 -7.21 -11.54 9.41
CA ALA A 222 -7.13 -10.30 10.18
C ALA A 222 -8.54 -9.76 10.54
N LYS A 223 -9.51 -9.89 9.64
CA LYS A 223 -10.90 -9.47 9.88
C LYS A 223 -11.61 -10.30 10.96
N LEU A 224 -11.21 -11.55 11.15
CA LEU A 224 -11.72 -12.38 12.27
C LEU A 224 -11.25 -11.85 13.64
N GLY A 225 -10.17 -11.06 13.67
CA GLY A 225 -9.67 -10.39 14.87
C GLY A 225 -10.50 -9.18 15.32
N ARG A 226 -11.51 -8.77 14.55
CA ARG A 226 -12.43 -7.71 14.95
C ARG A 226 -13.16 -8.13 16.24
N ASP A 227 -13.35 -7.19 17.16
CA ASP A 227 -13.87 -7.41 18.51
C ASP A 227 -12.90 -8.13 19.50
N SER A 228 -11.65 -8.39 19.08
CA SER A 228 -10.60 -8.92 19.96
C SER A 228 -10.02 -7.87 20.92
N GLY A 229 -10.24 -6.60 20.63
CA GLY A 229 -9.61 -5.48 21.33
C GLY A 229 -8.14 -5.27 20.96
N LYS A 230 -7.65 -5.87 19.87
CA LYS A 230 -6.27 -5.71 19.39
C LYS A 230 -6.24 -5.30 17.92
N PRO A 231 -5.44 -4.29 17.54
CA PRO A 231 -5.14 -4.03 16.14
C PRO A 231 -4.33 -5.18 15.54
N THR A 232 -4.36 -5.31 14.21
CA THR A 232 -3.64 -6.38 13.51
C THR A 232 -2.59 -5.80 12.58
N MET A 233 -1.36 -6.36 12.62
CA MET A 233 -0.29 -6.12 11.67
C MET A 233 -0.10 -7.34 10.78
N ILE A 234 -0.16 -7.13 9.48
CA ILE A 234 0.18 -8.13 8.45
C ILE A 234 1.55 -7.77 7.90
N ILE A 235 2.53 -8.64 8.10
CA ILE A 235 3.89 -8.47 7.56
C ILE A 235 3.95 -9.21 6.23
N LEU A 236 4.07 -8.48 5.14
CA LEU A 236 4.17 -9.02 3.79
C LEU A 236 5.65 -9.17 3.41
N ASN A 237 6.17 -10.38 3.31
CA ASN A 237 7.48 -10.60 2.71
C ASN A 237 7.35 -10.42 1.21
N THR A 238 7.79 -9.29 0.69
CA THR A 238 7.64 -8.90 -0.71
C THR A 238 8.99 -8.78 -1.42
N LEU A 239 8.92 -8.73 -2.74
CA LEU A 239 10.05 -8.40 -3.61
C LEU A 239 9.86 -6.98 -4.15
N LYS A 240 10.83 -6.10 -3.86
CA LYS A 240 10.78 -4.72 -4.36
C LYS A 240 10.96 -4.69 -5.88
N GLY A 241 9.96 -4.18 -6.60
CA GLY A 241 9.96 -4.20 -8.06
C GLY A 241 9.31 -5.43 -8.69
N CYS A 242 8.61 -6.24 -7.90
CA CYS A 242 8.01 -7.52 -8.28
C CYS A 242 7.26 -7.48 -9.62
N GLY A 243 7.56 -8.47 -10.48
CA GLY A 243 6.90 -8.69 -11.76
C GLY A 243 7.56 -7.97 -12.94
N VAL A 244 8.71 -7.30 -12.73
CA VAL A 244 9.53 -6.70 -13.79
C VAL A 244 11.00 -6.95 -13.51
N LYS A 245 11.59 -7.90 -14.19
CA LYS A 245 12.90 -8.44 -13.89
C LYS A 245 14.01 -7.39 -13.80
N TRP A 246 14.09 -6.47 -14.75
CA TRP A 246 15.14 -5.44 -14.72
C TRP A 246 14.99 -4.47 -13.54
N ILE A 247 13.76 -4.24 -13.05
CA ILE A 247 13.49 -3.40 -11.87
C ILE A 247 13.93 -4.15 -10.60
N GLU A 248 13.60 -5.43 -10.51
CA GLU A 248 14.04 -6.28 -9.39
C GLU A 248 15.57 -6.29 -9.27
N ASP A 249 16.28 -6.44 -10.40
CA ASP A 249 17.74 -6.52 -10.48
C ASP A 249 18.46 -5.22 -10.07
N LEU A 250 17.77 -4.08 -10.05
CA LEU A 250 18.33 -2.81 -9.54
C LEU A 250 18.52 -2.78 -8.03
N GLY A 251 17.91 -3.70 -7.27
CA GLY A 251 17.98 -3.73 -5.81
C GLY A 251 17.52 -2.39 -5.19
N SER A 252 18.32 -1.78 -4.31
CA SER A 252 17.99 -0.47 -3.71
C SER A 252 17.86 0.66 -4.74
N GLY A 253 18.52 0.55 -5.90
CA GLY A 253 18.46 1.51 -7.00
C GLY A 253 17.07 1.67 -7.62
N ASN A 254 16.15 0.73 -7.40
CA ASN A 254 14.77 0.84 -7.90
C ASN A 254 13.85 1.70 -7.01
N HIS A 255 14.37 2.29 -5.92
CA HIS A 255 13.54 3.09 -5.02
C HIS A 255 12.93 4.32 -5.74
N ASN A 256 13.77 5.06 -6.46
CA ASN A 256 13.36 6.14 -7.35
C ASN A 256 14.34 6.17 -8.53
N CYS A 257 13.92 5.73 -9.69
CA CYS A 257 14.80 5.58 -10.84
C CYS A 257 14.16 6.12 -12.14
N PRO A 258 14.99 6.47 -13.14
CA PRO A 258 14.51 6.74 -14.48
C PRO A 258 13.84 5.52 -15.09
N VAL A 259 12.74 5.74 -15.81
CA VAL A 259 12.00 4.71 -16.55
C VAL A 259 11.60 5.34 -17.90
N SER A 260 12.21 4.91 -19.00
CA SER A 260 11.82 5.41 -20.33
C SER A 260 10.48 4.78 -20.78
N GLU A 261 9.81 5.41 -21.73
CA GLU A 261 8.60 4.85 -22.34
C GLU A 261 8.87 3.46 -22.95
N GLU A 262 10.01 3.27 -23.61
CA GLU A 262 10.42 1.99 -24.20
C GLU A 262 10.62 0.89 -23.10
N GLN A 263 11.24 1.26 -21.98
CA GLN A 263 11.40 0.36 -20.84
C GLN A 263 10.04 0.01 -20.22
N ALA A 264 9.13 0.96 -20.12
CA ALA A 264 7.78 0.74 -19.61
C ALA A 264 6.98 -0.18 -20.54
N GLU A 265 7.04 0.01 -21.87
CA GLU A 265 6.38 -0.87 -22.83
C GLU A 265 6.93 -2.31 -22.76
N ALA A 266 8.25 -2.47 -22.65
CA ALA A 266 8.85 -3.79 -22.48
C ALA A 266 8.39 -4.47 -21.18
N ALA A 267 8.39 -3.74 -20.07
CA ALA A 267 7.90 -4.25 -18.78
C ALA A 267 6.41 -4.64 -18.84
N ILE A 268 5.59 -3.89 -19.55
CA ILE A 268 4.16 -4.22 -19.73
C ILE A 268 3.99 -5.53 -20.51
N ARG A 269 4.79 -5.75 -21.58
CA ARG A 269 4.78 -7.04 -22.30
C ARG A 269 5.19 -8.20 -21.38
N GLU A 270 6.25 -8.01 -20.60
CA GLU A 270 6.70 -9.01 -19.60
C GLU A 270 5.59 -9.36 -18.61
N ILE A 271 4.92 -8.35 -18.01
CA ILE A 271 3.79 -8.55 -17.08
C ILE A 271 2.63 -9.32 -17.75
N ARG A 272 2.39 -9.05 -19.04
CA ARG A 272 1.33 -9.70 -19.81
C ARG A 272 1.71 -11.09 -20.31
N GLY A 273 2.98 -11.46 -20.30
CA GLY A 273 3.49 -12.71 -20.88
C GLY A 273 3.43 -12.70 -22.41
N GLU A 274 3.72 -11.56 -23.01
CA GLU A 274 3.66 -11.32 -24.47
C GLU A 274 5.06 -11.30 -25.12
N ASP A 275 6.09 -11.83 -24.49
CA ASP A 275 7.48 -11.90 -24.95
C ASP A 275 7.71 -13.06 -25.95
#